data_b4eae49f2ab274250b8acd2c5bdb3010
#
_entry.id   b4eae49f2ab274250b8acd2c5bdb3010
#
_cell.length_a   1.000
_cell.length_b   1.000
_cell.length_c   1.000
_cell.angle_alpha   90.00
_cell.angle_beta   90.00
_cell.angle_gamma   90.00
#
_symmetry.space_group_name_H-M   'P 1'
#
loop_
_entity.id
_entity.type
_entity.pdbx_description
1 polymer ?
#
loop_
_entity_poly.entity_id
_entity_poly.type
_entity_poly.pdbx_seq_one_letter_code
_entity_poly.pdbx_strand_id
1 'polypeptide(L)'
;MILLTATAMNAQKYIQLTTSGSEQWKQSGTVRSESAPAFTEKVDSDDRRPIVEFGHWGTTFNEQDWRALCMLSRDRQDQILERAFSPDGELRFTMGRISMNANDYAMGWYSCSDVQGDFDLKYFNIERDKMSIIPYIRAAQKYNPHLTFWMSPWSPPAWMKINGHYAVQ
;
A
#
# COMPACT_ATOMS: atom_id res chain seq x y z
N MET A 1 30.90 49.23 15.39
CA MET A 1 30.73 48.51 14.11
C MET A 1 30.12 47.15 14.43
N ILE A 2 28.78 47.06 14.31
CA ILE A 2 28.02 45.85 14.64
C ILE A 2 27.91 45.06 13.34
N LEU A 3 28.55 43.90 13.31
CA LEU A 3 28.42 42.94 12.19
C LEU A 3 27.09 42.20 12.33
N LEU A 4 26.09 42.57 11.54
CA LEU A 4 24.88 41.75 11.37
C LEU A 4 25.23 40.59 10.42
N THR A 5 25.41 39.41 10.97
CA THR A 5 25.38 38.17 10.17
C THR A 5 23.94 37.83 9.82
N ALA A 6 23.54 38.12 8.61
CA ALA A 6 22.31 37.62 8.07
C ALA A 6 22.48 36.11 7.83
N THR A 7 21.90 35.29 8.68
CA THR A 7 21.71 33.87 8.38
C THR A 7 20.69 33.79 7.25
N ALA A 8 21.14 33.37 6.06
CA ALA A 8 20.27 33.07 4.95
C ALA A 8 19.36 31.91 5.39
N MET A 9 18.08 32.20 5.67
CA MET A 9 17.06 31.18 5.80
C MET A 9 16.93 30.52 4.43
N ASN A 10 17.40 29.29 4.31
CA ASN A 10 17.11 28.45 3.14
C ASN A 10 15.59 28.23 3.09
N ALA A 11 14.92 29.00 2.24
CA ALA A 11 13.51 28.78 1.96
C ALA A 11 13.39 27.40 1.31
N GLN A 12 12.82 26.45 2.04
CA GLN A 12 12.50 25.12 1.48
C GLN A 12 11.56 25.30 0.31
N LYS A 13 11.97 24.76 -0.84
CA LYS A 13 11.17 24.78 -2.06
C LYS A 13 10.35 23.50 -2.13
N TYR A 14 9.04 23.63 -2.04
CA TYR A 14 8.13 22.51 -2.19
C TYR A 14 7.60 22.45 -3.63
N ILE A 15 7.54 21.24 -4.21
CA ILE A 15 6.92 20.97 -5.50
C ILE A 15 5.52 20.49 -5.22
N GLN A 16 4.53 21.16 -5.75
CA GLN A 16 3.13 20.74 -5.66
C GLN A 16 2.80 19.86 -6.88
N LEU A 17 2.39 18.63 -6.62
CA LEU A 17 1.86 17.72 -7.61
C LEU A 17 0.35 17.61 -7.41
N THR A 18 -0.41 17.80 -8.48
CA THR A 18 -1.87 17.74 -8.46
C THR A 18 -2.36 16.65 -9.40
N THR A 19 -3.33 15.87 -8.96
CA THR A 19 -4.03 14.90 -9.79
C THR A 19 -5.49 15.31 -9.91
N SER A 20 -6.00 15.37 -11.15
CA SER A 20 -7.40 15.61 -11.45
C SER A 20 -7.93 14.53 -12.41
N GLY A 21 -9.22 14.53 -12.71
CA GLY A 21 -9.83 13.57 -13.62
C GLY A 21 -9.23 13.58 -15.05
N SER A 22 -8.65 14.69 -15.46
CA SER A 22 -8.06 14.87 -16.80
C SER A 22 -6.53 14.89 -16.83
N GLU A 23 -5.88 15.14 -15.68
CA GLU A 23 -4.42 15.29 -15.60
C GLU A 23 -3.91 14.60 -14.32
N GLN A 24 -2.99 13.66 -14.48
CA GLN A 24 -2.38 12.95 -13.37
C GLN A 24 -0.96 13.46 -13.12
N TRP A 25 -0.61 13.63 -11.86
CA TRP A 25 0.74 14.00 -11.40
C TRP A 25 1.28 15.29 -12.03
N LYS A 26 0.39 16.20 -12.41
CA LYS A 26 0.80 17.48 -12.96
C LYS A 26 1.49 18.34 -11.91
N GLN A 27 2.67 18.81 -12.23
CA GLN A 27 3.32 19.83 -11.42
C GLN A 27 2.58 21.15 -11.58
N SER A 28 1.82 21.55 -10.56
CA SER A 28 0.94 22.72 -10.59
C SER A 28 1.62 24.01 -10.09
N GLY A 29 2.82 23.90 -9.53
CA GLY A 29 3.56 25.07 -9.09
C GLY A 29 4.68 24.76 -8.10
N THR A 30 5.34 25.81 -7.67
CA THR A 30 6.28 25.79 -6.56
C THR A 30 5.65 26.61 -5.44
N VAL A 31 5.37 25.96 -4.31
CA VAL A 31 4.91 26.67 -3.12
C VAL A 31 6.14 27.26 -2.43
N ARG A 32 6.17 28.57 -2.27
CA ARG A 32 7.15 29.24 -1.38
C ARG A 32 6.48 29.42 -0.02
N SER A 33 7.21 29.16 1.03
CA SER A 33 6.78 29.54 2.37
C SER A 33 6.78 31.06 2.43
N GLU A 34 5.63 31.67 2.22
CA GLU A 34 5.41 33.07 2.58
C GLU A 34 4.99 33.14 4.05
N SER A 35 5.19 34.28 4.69
CA SER A 35 4.83 34.49 6.08
C SER A 35 3.38 34.03 6.33
N ALA A 36 3.24 32.94 7.07
CA ALA A 36 1.98 32.27 7.28
C ALA A 36 0.99 33.16 8.02
N PRO A 37 -0.30 33.16 7.63
CA PRO A 37 -1.36 33.67 8.50
C PRO A 37 -1.30 32.93 9.84
N ALA A 38 -1.73 33.57 10.90
CA ALA A 38 -1.73 32.99 12.24
C ALA A 38 -2.57 31.72 12.26
N PHE A 39 -1.92 30.57 12.15
CA PHE A 39 -2.57 29.27 12.37
C PHE A 39 -2.64 29.02 13.88
N THR A 40 -3.76 28.45 14.30
CA THR A 40 -3.98 28.02 15.68
C THR A 40 -3.15 26.78 16.03
N GLU A 41 -2.73 26.03 15.02
CA GLU A 41 -1.90 24.83 15.16
C GLU A 41 -0.68 24.91 14.25
N LYS A 42 0.48 24.60 14.80
CA LYS A 42 1.75 24.54 14.07
C LYS A 42 2.24 23.11 14.05
N VAL A 43 2.45 22.58 12.86
CA VAL A 43 3.18 21.31 12.69
C VAL A 43 4.67 21.64 12.63
N ASP A 44 5.42 21.19 13.62
CA ASP A 44 6.87 21.33 13.66
C ASP A 44 7.54 20.06 13.13
N SER A 45 8.09 20.13 11.92
CA SER A 45 8.79 19.01 11.31
C SER A 45 10.13 18.66 12.00
N ASP A 46 10.63 19.57 12.82
CA ASP A 46 11.88 19.39 13.57
C ASP A 46 11.64 18.84 14.97
N ASP A 47 10.40 18.71 15.41
CA ASP A 47 10.06 18.05 16.67
C ASP A 47 10.29 16.54 16.57
N ARG A 48 11.52 16.16 16.90
CA ARG A 48 12.00 14.77 16.85
C ARG A 48 11.72 14.02 18.13
N ARG A 49 10.49 14.06 18.62
CA ARG A 49 10.04 13.20 19.71
C ARG A 49 9.21 12.05 19.13
N PRO A 50 9.85 11.05 18.48
CA PRO A 50 9.10 9.94 17.91
C PRO A 50 8.42 9.16 19.04
N ILE A 51 7.11 8.97 18.93
CA ILE A 51 6.35 8.10 19.84
C ILE A 51 6.65 6.65 19.50
N VAL A 52 6.82 6.37 18.21
CA VAL A 52 7.12 5.05 17.67
C VAL A 52 8.08 5.21 16.49
N GLU A 53 9.04 4.29 16.36
CA GLU A 53 9.87 4.22 15.16
C GLU A 53 8.99 3.86 13.95
N PHE A 54 9.05 4.68 12.91
CA PHE A 54 8.37 4.39 11.65
C PHE A 54 9.13 3.30 10.89
N GLY A 55 8.63 2.07 10.99
CA GLY A 55 9.33 0.92 10.43
C GLY A 55 9.00 0.64 8.97
N HIS A 56 7.72 0.68 8.59
CA HIS A 56 7.27 0.20 7.30
C HIS A 56 6.05 0.94 6.77
N TRP A 57 5.94 1.01 5.44
CA TRP A 57 4.73 1.41 4.76
C TRP A 57 4.57 0.60 3.48
N GLY A 58 3.35 0.49 2.97
CA GLY A 58 3.14 -0.41 1.84
C GLY A 58 1.72 -0.43 1.30
N THR A 59 1.40 -1.52 0.64
CA THR A 59 0.12 -1.71 -0.05
C THR A 59 -0.52 -3.05 0.28
N THR A 60 -1.73 -3.25 -0.21
CA THR A 60 -2.47 -4.51 -0.12
C THR A 60 -2.23 -5.32 -1.39
N PHE A 61 -2.04 -6.63 -1.25
CA PHE A 61 -1.99 -7.57 -2.35
C PHE A 61 -3.36 -8.22 -2.51
N ASN A 62 -3.99 -8.05 -3.67
CA ASN A 62 -5.34 -8.55 -3.95
C ASN A 62 -5.48 -9.05 -5.40
N GLU A 63 -6.57 -9.78 -5.67
CA GLU A 63 -6.79 -10.40 -6.97
C GLU A 63 -7.03 -9.40 -8.10
N GLN A 64 -7.79 -8.32 -7.82
CA GLN A 64 -8.14 -7.33 -8.85
C GLN A 64 -6.92 -6.55 -9.32
N ASP A 65 -6.03 -6.16 -8.41
CA ASP A 65 -4.79 -5.47 -8.76
C ASP A 65 -3.88 -6.35 -9.60
N TRP A 66 -3.71 -7.63 -9.22
CA TRP A 66 -2.93 -8.56 -10.02
C TRP A 66 -3.52 -8.76 -11.42
N ARG A 67 -4.84 -8.91 -11.50
CA ARG A 67 -5.52 -9.01 -12.79
C ARG A 67 -5.32 -7.76 -13.64
N ALA A 68 -5.46 -6.57 -13.06
CA ALA A 68 -5.24 -5.32 -13.76
C ALA A 68 -3.79 -5.21 -14.29
N LEU A 69 -2.80 -5.58 -13.48
CA LEU A 69 -1.41 -5.64 -13.92
C LEU A 69 -1.23 -6.62 -15.07
N CYS A 70 -1.84 -7.81 -15.00
CA CYS A 70 -1.74 -8.82 -16.06
C CYS A 70 -2.38 -8.41 -17.40
N MET A 71 -3.23 -7.38 -17.43
CA MET A 71 -3.78 -6.81 -18.67
C MET A 71 -2.79 -5.90 -19.41
N LEU A 72 -1.72 -5.51 -18.76
CA LEU A 72 -0.68 -4.64 -19.32
C LEU A 72 0.41 -5.46 -20.03
N SER A 73 1.18 -4.80 -20.90
CA SER A 73 2.41 -5.40 -21.43
C SER A 73 3.42 -5.68 -20.31
N ARG A 74 4.32 -6.63 -20.53
CA ARG A 74 5.36 -6.98 -19.53
C ARG A 74 6.19 -5.76 -19.12
N ASP A 75 6.59 -4.96 -20.08
CA ASP A 75 7.39 -3.75 -19.82
C ASP A 75 6.64 -2.77 -18.91
N ARG A 76 5.32 -2.65 -19.08
CA ARG A 76 4.49 -1.78 -18.23
C ARG A 76 4.28 -2.36 -16.84
N GLN A 77 4.09 -3.69 -16.74
CA GLN A 77 4.04 -4.36 -15.44
C GLN A 77 5.33 -4.12 -14.67
N ASP A 78 6.49 -4.36 -15.31
CA ASP A 78 7.80 -4.21 -14.70
C ASP A 78 8.04 -2.77 -14.25
N GLN A 79 7.72 -1.77 -15.09
CA GLN A 79 7.82 -0.35 -14.71
C GLN A 79 6.98 0.00 -13.47
N ILE A 80 5.74 -0.48 -13.38
CA ILE A 80 4.86 -0.20 -12.24
C ILE A 80 5.40 -0.86 -10.97
N LEU A 81 5.81 -2.12 -11.07
CA LEU A 81 6.34 -2.87 -9.93
C LEU A 81 7.67 -2.29 -9.44
N GLU A 82 8.54 -1.89 -10.35
CA GLU A 82 9.80 -1.23 -10.00
C GLU A 82 9.57 0.10 -9.28
N ARG A 83 8.71 0.96 -9.83
CA ARG A 83 8.36 2.24 -9.21
C ARG A 83 7.74 2.09 -7.82
N ALA A 84 6.94 1.02 -7.63
CA ALA A 84 6.26 0.76 -6.38
C ALA A 84 7.17 0.12 -5.32
N PHE A 85 7.99 -0.85 -5.68
CA PHE A 85 8.65 -1.72 -4.72
C PHE A 85 10.17 -1.58 -4.67
N SER A 86 10.83 -1.08 -5.73
CA SER A 86 12.28 -0.87 -5.69
C SER A 86 12.68 0.12 -4.59
N PRO A 87 13.79 -0.13 -3.87
CA PRO A 87 14.36 0.85 -2.93
C PRO A 87 14.70 2.19 -3.58
N ASP A 88 14.97 2.20 -4.88
CA ASP A 88 15.22 3.40 -5.68
C ASP A 88 13.97 3.91 -6.41
N GLY A 89 12.85 3.20 -6.27
CA GLY A 89 11.57 3.56 -6.86
C GLY A 89 10.90 4.76 -6.19
N GLU A 90 9.75 5.15 -6.72
CA GLU A 90 9.02 6.33 -6.24
C GLU A 90 8.28 6.07 -4.92
N LEU A 91 7.62 4.90 -4.79
CA LEU A 91 6.81 4.57 -3.62
C LEU A 91 7.60 3.82 -2.55
N ARG A 92 8.59 3.04 -2.93
CA ARG A 92 9.51 2.33 -2.01
C ARG A 92 8.78 1.51 -0.95
N PHE A 93 7.76 0.77 -1.34
CA PHE A 93 7.01 -0.06 -0.41
C PHE A 93 7.90 -1.14 0.20
N THR A 94 7.83 -1.26 1.52
CA THR A 94 8.60 -2.21 2.33
C THR A 94 7.72 -3.27 2.98
N MET A 95 6.39 -3.10 2.93
CA MET A 95 5.43 -3.99 3.56
C MET A 95 4.23 -4.27 2.65
N GLY A 96 3.70 -5.48 2.72
CA GLY A 96 2.47 -5.91 2.09
C GLY A 96 1.44 -6.42 3.08
N ARG A 97 0.17 -6.04 2.91
CA ARG A 97 -0.95 -6.69 3.57
C ARG A 97 -1.53 -7.76 2.65
N ILE A 98 -1.77 -8.94 3.21
CA ILE A 98 -2.43 -10.05 2.52
C ILE A 98 -3.70 -10.37 3.29
N SER A 99 -4.85 -10.42 2.60
CA SER A 99 -6.08 -10.92 3.20
C SER A 99 -6.06 -12.44 3.24
N MET A 100 -6.37 -13.01 4.39
CA MET A 100 -6.74 -14.44 4.44
C MET A 100 -8.18 -14.56 3.95
N ASN A 101 -8.38 -15.38 2.92
CA ASN A 101 -9.65 -15.53 2.22
C ASN A 101 -10.02 -14.31 1.35
N ALA A 102 -11.19 -14.35 0.72
CA ALA A 102 -11.68 -13.28 -0.13
C ALA A 102 -11.85 -11.97 0.63
N ASN A 103 -11.48 -10.86 -0.02
CA ASN A 103 -11.70 -9.49 0.44
C ASN A 103 -12.57 -8.74 -0.57
N ASP A 104 -12.79 -7.43 -0.36
CA ASP A 104 -13.61 -6.58 -1.24
C ASP A 104 -13.05 -6.49 -2.67
N TYR A 105 -11.76 -6.77 -2.85
CA TYR A 105 -11.06 -6.78 -4.14
C TYR A 105 -10.78 -8.19 -4.67
N ALA A 106 -11.46 -9.20 -4.13
CA ALA A 106 -11.44 -10.55 -4.68
C ALA A 106 -12.34 -10.66 -5.91
N MET A 107 -12.03 -11.59 -6.80
CA MET A 107 -12.83 -11.87 -8.00
C MET A 107 -14.08 -12.69 -7.71
N GLY A 108 -14.31 -13.06 -6.49
CA GLY A 108 -15.45 -13.80 -5.99
C GLY A 108 -15.21 -14.29 -4.57
N TRP A 109 -16.25 -14.73 -3.90
CA TRP A 109 -16.15 -15.23 -2.54
C TRP A 109 -15.46 -16.60 -2.51
N TYR A 110 -14.55 -16.76 -1.57
CA TYR A 110 -13.88 -18.03 -1.27
C TYR A 110 -13.28 -17.97 0.14
N SER A 111 -13.10 -19.14 0.71
CA SER A 111 -12.20 -19.30 1.86
C SER A 111 -11.19 -20.41 1.61
N CYS A 112 -10.12 -20.43 2.38
CA CYS A 112 -9.13 -21.50 2.32
C CYS A 112 -9.66 -22.82 2.92
N SER A 113 -10.84 -22.79 3.57
CA SER A 113 -11.48 -23.94 4.22
C SER A 113 -12.98 -23.93 3.95
N ASP A 114 -13.40 -24.26 2.73
CA ASP A 114 -14.81 -24.22 2.32
C ASP A 114 -15.60 -25.49 2.62
N VAL A 115 -14.93 -26.58 3.05
CA VAL A 115 -15.58 -27.83 3.40
C VAL A 115 -16.21 -27.76 4.79
N GLN A 116 -17.53 -27.94 4.86
CA GLN A 116 -18.26 -27.87 6.13
C GLN A 116 -17.78 -28.92 7.14
N GLY A 117 -17.50 -28.45 8.34
CA GLY A 117 -17.07 -29.32 9.47
C GLY A 117 -15.62 -29.76 9.42
N ASP A 118 -14.81 -29.20 8.52
CA ASP A 118 -13.38 -29.53 8.41
C ASP A 118 -12.55 -28.83 9.49
N PHE A 119 -12.78 -29.16 10.76
CA PHE A 119 -12.06 -28.60 11.91
C PHE A 119 -10.59 -29.05 11.98
N ASP A 120 -10.28 -30.19 11.37
CA ASP A 120 -8.93 -30.74 11.31
C ASP A 120 -8.11 -30.16 10.13
N LEU A 121 -8.70 -29.24 9.35
CA LEU A 121 -8.11 -28.58 8.18
C LEU A 121 -7.59 -29.56 7.11
N LYS A 122 -8.23 -30.72 7.00
CA LYS A 122 -7.86 -31.76 6.03
C LYS A 122 -7.99 -31.30 4.58
N TYR A 123 -8.95 -30.42 4.30
CA TYR A 123 -9.23 -29.87 2.96
C TYR A 123 -8.80 -28.42 2.82
N PHE A 124 -8.06 -27.89 3.81
CA PHE A 124 -7.49 -26.55 3.70
C PHE A 124 -6.60 -26.46 2.47
N ASN A 125 -6.78 -25.41 1.68
CA ASN A 125 -5.96 -25.17 0.50
C ASN A 125 -5.84 -23.69 0.18
N ILE A 126 -4.79 -23.34 -0.55
CA ILE A 126 -4.49 -21.99 -1.05
C ILE A 126 -4.42 -21.96 -2.58
N GLU A 127 -5.14 -22.86 -3.25
CA GLU A 127 -5.07 -22.98 -4.72
C GLU A 127 -5.46 -21.68 -5.40
N ARG A 128 -6.43 -20.95 -4.83
CA ARG A 128 -6.84 -19.67 -5.37
C ARG A 128 -5.75 -18.60 -5.25
N ASP A 129 -5.06 -18.56 -4.13
CA ASP A 129 -3.97 -17.60 -3.92
C ASP A 129 -2.77 -17.89 -4.84
N LYS A 130 -2.57 -19.15 -5.24
CA LYS A 130 -1.55 -19.54 -6.21
C LYS A 130 -1.79 -18.96 -7.60
N MET A 131 -3.02 -18.57 -7.92
CA MET A 131 -3.36 -17.99 -9.23
C MET A 131 -3.16 -16.48 -9.29
N SER A 132 -3.16 -15.79 -8.15
CA SER A 132 -3.15 -14.32 -8.11
C SER A 132 -2.21 -13.74 -7.06
N ILE A 133 -2.47 -13.97 -5.78
CA ILE A 133 -1.75 -13.31 -4.69
C ILE A 133 -0.28 -13.71 -4.67
N ILE A 134 0.02 -15.00 -4.77
CA ILE A 134 1.39 -15.49 -4.76
C ILE A 134 2.19 -15.02 -5.98
N PRO A 135 1.67 -15.07 -7.22
CA PRO A 135 2.33 -14.47 -8.37
C PRO A 135 2.60 -12.97 -8.21
N TYR A 136 1.64 -12.21 -7.65
CA TYR A 136 1.81 -10.78 -7.40
C TYR A 136 2.95 -10.52 -6.40
N ILE A 137 2.96 -11.24 -5.28
CA ILE A 137 4.04 -11.17 -4.28
C ILE A 137 5.39 -11.45 -4.92
N ARG A 138 5.50 -12.54 -5.70
CA ARG A 138 6.74 -12.91 -6.37
C ARG A 138 7.20 -11.87 -7.38
N ALA A 139 6.27 -11.24 -8.08
CA ALA A 139 6.58 -10.16 -9.01
C ALA A 139 7.12 -8.92 -8.28
N ALA A 140 6.52 -8.54 -7.15
CA ALA A 140 7.00 -7.45 -6.30
C ALA A 140 8.37 -7.75 -5.67
N GLN A 141 8.58 -8.99 -5.22
CA GLN A 141 9.84 -9.42 -4.60
C GLN A 141 11.04 -9.43 -5.56
N LYS A 142 10.84 -9.41 -6.87
CA LYS A 142 11.94 -9.20 -7.83
C LYS A 142 12.62 -7.84 -7.63
N TYR A 143 11.86 -6.83 -7.21
CA TYR A 143 12.33 -5.46 -7.02
C TYR A 143 12.70 -5.17 -5.57
N ASN A 144 12.05 -5.84 -4.62
CA ASN A 144 12.37 -5.74 -3.20
C ASN A 144 12.26 -7.12 -2.52
N PRO A 145 13.35 -7.90 -2.48
CA PRO A 145 13.35 -9.23 -1.85
C PRO A 145 13.17 -9.18 -0.33
N HIS A 146 13.29 -8.00 0.29
CA HIS A 146 13.13 -7.78 1.73
C HIS A 146 11.72 -7.34 2.12
N LEU A 147 10.74 -7.39 1.21
CA LEU A 147 9.34 -7.13 1.54
C LEU A 147 8.88 -7.99 2.71
N THR A 148 8.34 -7.34 3.71
CA THR A 148 7.67 -8.00 4.84
C THR A 148 6.18 -8.08 4.59
N PHE A 149 5.51 -9.07 5.18
CA PHE A 149 4.08 -9.25 4.98
C PHE A 149 3.39 -9.50 6.31
N TRP A 150 2.17 -9.00 6.41
CA TRP A 150 1.25 -9.40 7.45
C TRP A 150 -0.07 -9.86 6.83
N MET A 151 -0.72 -10.81 7.48
CA MET A 151 -1.98 -11.36 7.01
C MET A 151 -3.08 -11.03 8.00
N SER A 152 -4.25 -10.69 7.47
CA SER A 152 -5.43 -10.48 8.30
C SER A 152 -6.58 -11.36 7.82
N PRO A 153 -7.25 -12.09 8.72
CA PRO A 153 -8.51 -12.76 8.40
C PRO A 153 -9.54 -11.73 7.97
N TRP A 154 -10.25 -12.02 6.87
CA TRP A 154 -11.28 -11.11 6.36
C TRP A 154 -12.66 -11.53 6.85
N SER A 155 -13.02 -12.77 6.59
CA SER A 155 -14.25 -13.40 7.09
C SER A 155 -13.97 -14.88 7.37
N PRO A 156 -14.59 -15.48 8.38
CA PRO A 156 -14.56 -16.93 8.52
C PRO A 156 -15.27 -17.60 7.34
N PRO A 157 -15.01 -18.88 7.08
CA PRO A 157 -15.75 -19.65 6.09
C PRO A 157 -17.27 -19.57 6.31
N ALA A 158 -18.04 -19.56 5.22
CA ALA A 158 -19.50 -19.41 5.29
C ALA A 158 -20.17 -20.44 6.22
N TRP A 159 -19.69 -21.67 6.23
CA TRP A 159 -20.23 -22.74 7.07
C TRP A 159 -20.00 -22.53 8.58
N MET A 160 -19.10 -21.65 8.99
CA MET A 160 -18.87 -21.29 10.39
C MET A 160 -19.75 -20.10 10.84
N LYS A 161 -20.54 -19.52 9.94
CA LYS A 161 -21.38 -18.36 10.22
C LYS A 161 -22.85 -18.75 10.32
N ILE A 162 -23.60 -18.11 11.20
CA ILE A 162 -25.01 -18.38 11.44
C ILE A 162 -25.86 -18.20 10.18
N ASN A 163 -25.52 -17.18 9.38
CA ASN A 163 -26.24 -16.86 8.14
C ASN A 163 -25.78 -17.70 6.93
N GLY A 164 -24.76 -18.56 7.06
CA GLY A 164 -24.26 -19.38 5.96
C GLY A 164 -23.70 -18.61 4.77
N HIS A 165 -23.40 -17.32 4.94
CA HIS A 165 -22.94 -16.46 3.86
C HIS A 165 -21.60 -15.79 4.17
N TYR A 166 -20.70 -15.76 3.17
CA TYR A 166 -19.34 -15.25 3.38
C TYR A 166 -19.30 -13.73 3.70
N ALA A 167 -20.01 -12.91 2.93
CA ALA A 167 -19.88 -11.45 2.98
C ALA A 167 -20.81 -10.75 3.98
N VAL A 168 -21.88 -11.40 4.46
CA VAL A 168 -22.89 -10.80 5.34
C VAL A 168 -22.66 -11.23 6.78
N GLN A 169 -22.90 -10.31 7.73
CA GLN A 169 -22.84 -10.59 9.18
C GLN A 169 -24.12 -11.26 9.66
#